data_2ebce65be8e409d11558b6b9daafe64e
#
_entry.id   2ebce65be8e409d11558b6b9daafe64e
#
_cell.length_a   1.000
_cell.length_b   1.000
_cell.length_c   1.000
_cell.angle_alpha   90.00
_cell.angle_beta   90.00
_cell.angle_gamma   90.00
#
_symmetry.space_group_name_H-M   'P 1'
#
loop_
_entity.id
_entity.type
_entity.pdbx_description
1 polymer ?
#
loop_
_entity_poly.entity_id
_entity_poly.type
_entity_poly.pdbx_seq_one_letter_code
_entity_poly.pdbx_strand_id
1 'polypeptide(L)'
;EIHERLVGSEMCIRDRASTVGLIVAVYWLMMLIGRFVGASIGAKISSRAMITTVASATLLLVSFGMFSPETSTVEVPGIDWASLSVIWQEVPVGILAFLLVGLCTSVMWGGIFNMAVEGLGKYTAIASGIFMTMVFGCAVMVAIQGWVADMTDYMTSYWVVLFSAAYILFYAAIGS
;
A
#
# COMPACT_ATOMS: atom_id res chain seq x y z
N GLU A 1 32.94 -13.46 -24.39
CA GLU A 1 32.77 -13.62 -22.92
C GLU A 1 32.33 -12.34 -22.21
N ILE A 2 32.99 -11.18 -22.41
CA ILE A 2 32.57 -9.91 -21.78
C ILE A 2 31.20 -9.45 -22.31
N HIS A 3 31.00 -9.59 -23.61
CA HIS A 3 29.73 -9.21 -24.27
C HIS A 3 28.55 -10.11 -23.83
N GLU A 4 28.77 -11.41 -23.67
CA GLU A 4 27.76 -12.34 -23.15
C GLU A 4 27.42 -12.08 -21.69
N ARG A 5 28.39 -11.71 -20.85
CA ARG A 5 28.14 -11.33 -19.45
C ARG A 5 27.37 -10.01 -19.33
N LEU A 6 27.66 -9.03 -20.18
CA LEU A 6 26.92 -7.76 -20.23
C LEU A 6 25.46 -7.97 -20.67
N VAL A 7 25.25 -8.72 -21.75
CA VAL A 7 23.89 -9.05 -22.24
C VAL A 7 23.10 -9.83 -21.19
N GLY A 8 23.74 -10.81 -20.51
CA GLY A 8 23.10 -11.54 -19.43
C GLY A 8 22.73 -10.66 -18.24
N SER A 9 23.61 -9.71 -17.85
CA SER A 9 23.31 -8.78 -16.73
C SER A 9 22.21 -7.77 -17.08
N GLU A 10 22.21 -7.24 -18.31
CA GLU A 10 21.14 -6.34 -18.78
C GLU A 10 19.78 -7.05 -18.87
N MET A 11 19.78 -8.31 -19.30
CA MET A 11 18.57 -9.13 -19.35
C MET A 11 18.00 -9.39 -17.97
N CYS A 12 18.85 -9.74 -16.98
CA CYS A 12 18.42 -9.91 -15.58
C CYS A 12 17.90 -8.61 -14.95
N ILE A 13 18.50 -7.45 -15.26
CA ILE A 13 18.05 -6.14 -14.77
C ILE A 13 16.68 -5.81 -15.39
N ARG A 14 16.50 -6.08 -16.68
CA ARG A 14 15.27 -5.80 -17.40
C ARG A 14 14.12 -6.69 -16.94
N ASP A 15 14.36 -7.96 -16.70
CA ASP A 15 13.37 -8.89 -16.17
C ASP A 15 12.93 -8.50 -14.75
N ARG A 16 13.88 -8.12 -13.92
CA ARG A 16 13.58 -7.62 -12.56
C ARG A 16 12.77 -6.32 -12.59
N ALA A 17 13.08 -5.41 -13.51
CA ALA A 17 12.33 -4.16 -13.68
C ALA A 17 10.89 -4.41 -14.17
N SER A 18 10.67 -5.38 -15.06
CA SER A 18 9.34 -5.75 -15.54
C SER A 18 8.48 -6.34 -14.42
N THR A 19 9.08 -7.18 -13.56
CA THR A 19 8.40 -7.77 -12.40
C THR A 19 7.98 -6.72 -11.39
N VAL A 20 8.88 -5.79 -11.07
CA VAL A 20 8.56 -4.68 -10.16
C VAL A 20 7.43 -3.83 -10.73
N GLY A 21 7.47 -3.53 -12.02
CA GLY A 21 6.40 -2.79 -12.71
C GLY A 21 5.04 -3.50 -12.63
N LEU A 22 5.03 -4.82 -12.78
CA LEU A 22 3.82 -5.62 -12.65
C LEU A 22 3.27 -5.61 -11.21
N ILE A 23 4.12 -5.78 -10.22
CA ILE A 23 3.75 -5.72 -8.79
C ILE A 23 3.10 -4.37 -8.47
N VAL A 24 3.70 -3.28 -8.93
CA VAL A 24 3.16 -1.93 -8.76
C VAL A 24 1.81 -1.79 -9.48
N ALA A 25 1.68 -2.30 -10.70
CA ALA A 25 0.42 -2.26 -11.44
C ALA A 25 -0.69 -3.04 -10.73
N VAL A 26 -0.39 -4.23 -10.19
CA VAL A 26 -1.34 -5.03 -9.40
C VAL A 26 -1.72 -4.30 -8.11
N TYR A 27 -0.78 -3.63 -7.45
CA TYR A 27 -1.08 -2.81 -6.27
C TYR A 27 -2.10 -1.70 -6.60
N TRP A 28 -1.93 -0.98 -7.70
CA TRP A 28 -2.88 0.05 -8.14
C TRP A 28 -4.24 -0.54 -8.53
N LEU A 29 -4.24 -1.73 -9.14
CA LEU A 29 -5.47 -2.46 -9.45
C LEU A 29 -6.21 -2.85 -8.17
N MET A 30 -5.52 -3.37 -7.16
CA MET A 30 -6.10 -3.69 -5.86
C MET A 30 -6.65 -2.44 -5.18
N MET A 31 -5.97 -1.31 -5.30
CA MET A 31 -6.46 -0.02 -4.81
C MET A 31 -7.73 0.43 -5.54
N LEU A 32 -7.85 0.21 -6.85
CA LEU A 32 -9.05 0.49 -7.61
C LEU A 32 -10.23 -0.38 -7.16
N ILE A 33 -10.02 -1.68 -7.05
CA ILE A 33 -11.02 -2.64 -6.56
C ILE A 33 -11.48 -2.25 -5.14
N GLY A 34 -10.54 -1.91 -4.27
CA GLY A 34 -10.84 -1.47 -2.90
C GLY A 34 -11.74 -0.24 -2.85
N ARG A 35 -11.61 0.70 -3.78
CA ARG A 35 -12.51 1.85 -3.88
C ARG A 35 -13.94 1.47 -4.23
N PHE A 36 -14.14 0.55 -5.16
CA PHE A 36 -15.47 0.05 -5.51
C PHE A 36 -16.11 -0.72 -4.35
N VAL A 37 -15.35 -1.59 -3.71
CA VAL A 37 -15.78 -2.35 -2.53
C VAL A 37 -16.11 -1.40 -1.37
N GLY A 38 -15.21 -0.45 -1.08
CA GLY A 38 -15.40 0.55 -0.03
C GLY A 38 -16.63 1.44 -0.25
N ALA A 39 -16.86 1.88 -1.48
CA ALA A 39 -18.05 2.66 -1.83
C ALA A 39 -19.34 1.86 -1.64
N SER A 40 -19.34 0.57 -2.03
CA SER A 40 -20.50 -0.31 -1.91
C SER A 40 -20.83 -0.64 -0.45
N ILE A 41 -19.82 -0.84 0.38
CA ILE A 41 -19.96 -1.19 1.80
C ILE A 41 -20.21 0.06 2.65
N GLY A 42 -19.56 1.18 2.32
CA GLY A 42 -19.66 2.44 3.05
C GLY A 42 -21.06 3.03 3.11
N ALA A 43 -21.93 2.66 2.17
CA ALA A 43 -23.36 3.01 2.21
C ALA A 43 -24.16 2.26 3.32
N LYS A 44 -23.60 1.17 3.87
CA LYS A 44 -24.30 0.29 4.84
C LYS A 44 -23.66 0.28 6.21
N ILE A 45 -22.39 0.66 6.31
CA ILE A 45 -21.61 0.57 7.54
C ILE A 45 -21.11 1.98 7.93
N SER A 46 -21.06 2.29 9.22
CA SER A 46 -20.53 3.57 9.70
C SER A 46 -19.05 3.74 9.31
N SER A 47 -18.66 4.94 8.94
CA SER A 47 -17.27 5.27 8.57
C SER A 47 -16.28 4.84 9.66
N ARG A 48 -16.65 4.99 10.92
CA ARG A 48 -15.85 4.58 12.09
C ARG A 48 -15.57 3.06 12.09
N ALA A 49 -16.61 2.25 11.97
CA ALA A 49 -16.45 0.78 11.96
C ALA A 49 -15.62 0.33 10.77
N MET A 50 -15.84 0.93 9.61
CA MET A 50 -15.10 0.63 8.38
C MET A 50 -13.61 0.94 8.54
N ILE A 51 -13.25 2.12 9.04
CA ILE A 51 -11.83 2.51 9.22
C ILE A 51 -11.17 1.63 10.28
N THR A 52 -11.85 1.37 11.41
CA THR A 52 -11.30 0.51 12.47
C THR A 52 -10.98 -0.88 11.95
N THR A 53 -11.89 -1.48 11.18
CA THR A 53 -11.68 -2.82 10.60
C THR A 53 -10.53 -2.81 9.60
N VAL A 54 -10.50 -1.82 8.69
CA VAL A 54 -9.49 -1.74 7.63
C VAL A 54 -8.12 -1.38 8.19
N ALA A 55 -8.04 -0.49 9.20
CA ALA A 55 -6.79 -0.15 9.86
C ALA A 55 -6.21 -1.35 10.63
N SER A 56 -7.06 -2.12 11.32
CA SER A 56 -6.65 -3.37 11.98
C SER A 56 -6.13 -4.39 10.96
N ALA A 57 -6.83 -4.57 9.84
CA ALA A 57 -6.39 -5.45 8.76
C ALA A 57 -5.04 -4.98 8.18
N THR A 58 -4.85 -3.68 7.97
CA THR A 58 -3.59 -3.10 7.50
C THR A 58 -2.44 -3.40 8.45
N LEU A 59 -2.65 -3.21 9.75
CA LEU A 59 -1.64 -3.53 10.77
C LEU A 59 -1.23 -5.00 10.72
N LEU A 60 -2.21 -5.91 10.63
CA LEU A 60 -1.94 -7.35 10.55
C LEU A 60 -1.19 -7.71 9.27
N LEU A 61 -1.60 -7.17 8.12
CA LEU A 61 -0.97 -7.45 6.83
C LEU A 61 0.46 -6.90 6.77
N VAL A 62 0.70 -5.68 7.23
CA VAL A 62 2.04 -5.08 7.26
C VAL A 62 2.94 -5.86 8.22
N SER A 63 2.45 -6.19 9.43
CA SER A 63 3.22 -7.02 10.37
C SER A 63 3.54 -8.38 9.78
N PHE A 64 2.57 -9.05 9.16
CA PHE A 64 2.79 -10.31 8.48
C PHE A 64 3.84 -10.20 7.36
N GLY A 65 3.74 -9.15 6.52
CA GLY A 65 4.71 -8.89 5.45
C GLY A 65 6.12 -8.65 5.96
N MET A 66 6.28 -7.94 7.10
CA MET A 66 7.58 -7.68 7.72
C MET A 66 8.22 -8.91 8.35
N PHE A 67 7.42 -9.77 9.00
CA PHE A 67 7.92 -10.94 9.71
C PHE A 67 7.85 -12.22 8.88
N SER A 68 7.33 -12.16 7.65
CA SER A 68 7.30 -13.32 6.74
C SER A 68 8.71 -13.68 6.30
N PRO A 69 9.13 -14.95 6.42
CA PRO A 69 10.44 -15.38 5.96
C PRO A 69 10.53 -15.25 4.43
N GLU A 70 11.64 -14.73 3.92
CA GLU A 70 11.90 -14.58 2.49
C GLU A 70 11.96 -15.93 1.74
N THR A 71 12.15 -17.01 2.47
CA THR A 71 12.20 -18.38 1.93
C THR A 71 10.83 -18.92 1.49
N SER A 72 9.74 -18.30 1.95
CA SER A 72 8.39 -18.68 1.54
C SER A 72 8.04 -17.95 0.25
N THR A 73 8.21 -18.61 -0.90
CA THR A 73 7.90 -18.08 -2.22
C THR A 73 6.62 -18.68 -2.78
N VAL A 74 5.91 -17.90 -3.60
CA VAL A 74 4.74 -18.34 -4.37
C VAL A 74 5.00 -18.00 -5.83
N GLU A 75 4.70 -18.92 -6.72
CA GLU A 75 4.76 -18.70 -8.16
C GLU A 75 3.61 -17.77 -8.60
N VAL A 76 3.95 -16.64 -9.16
CA VAL A 76 2.98 -15.66 -9.67
C VAL A 76 3.19 -15.51 -11.19
N PRO A 77 2.11 -15.53 -11.99
CA PRO A 77 2.24 -15.30 -13.43
C PRO A 77 2.68 -13.84 -13.68
N GLY A 78 3.86 -13.69 -14.22
CA GLY A 78 4.40 -12.42 -14.75
C GLY A 78 4.16 -12.32 -16.25
N ILE A 79 4.11 -11.11 -16.79
CA ILE A 79 4.03 -10.87 -18.24
C ILE A 79 5.38 -10.33 -18.70
N ASP A 80 6.06 -11.06 -19.53
CA ASP A 80 7.21 -10.52 -20.27
C ASP A 80 6.71 -9.69 -21.44
N TRP A 81 6.89 -8.38 -21.35
CA TRP A 81 6.48 -7.44 -22.40
C TRP A 81 7.29 -7.55 -23.68
N ALA A 82 8.47 -8.18 -23.64
CA ALA A 82 9.31 -8.35 -24.83
C ALA A 82 8.85 -9.52 -25.69
N SER A 83 8.42 -10.62 -25.07
CA SER A 83 7.97 -11.84 -25.75
C SER A 83 6.46 -12.03 -25.72
N LEU A 84 5.70 -11.17 -24.98
CA LEU A 84 4.27 -11.31 -24.69
C LEU A 84 3.92 -12.71 -24.16
N SER A 85 4.84 -13.33 -23.44
CA SER A 85 4.68 -14.64 -22.83
C SER A 85 4.44 -14.53 -21.32
N VAL A 86 3.69 -15.49 -20.78
CA VAL A 86 3.49 -15.60 -19.33
C VAL A 86 4.68 -16.36 -18.77
N ILE A 87 5.42 -15.69 -17.88
CA ILE A 87 6.55 -16.28 -17.14
C ILE A 87 6.09 -16.49 -15.69
N TRP A 88 6.33 -17.68 -15.14
CA TRP A 88 6.11 -17.94 -13.72
C TRP A 88 7.31 -17.43 -12.94
N GLN A 89 7.06 -16.54 -12.00
CA GLN A 89 8.10 -15.95 -11.16
C GLN A 89 7.83 -16.24 -9.69
N GLU A 90 8.89 -16.60 -8.98
CA GLU A 90 8.83 -16.78 -7.54
C GLU A 90 8.87 -15.43 -6.83
N VAL A 91 7.82 -15.14 -6.07
CA VAL A 91 7.67 -13.91 -5.31
C VAL A 91 7.50 -14.26 -3.83
N PRO A 92 8.23 -13.62 -2.91
CA PRO A 92 8.04 -13.83 -1.48
C PRO A 92 6.59 -13.57 -1.04
N VAL A 93 6.05 -14.44 -0.18
CA VAL A 93 4.66 -14.34 0.31
C VAL A 93 4.39 -12.98 0.99
N GLY A 94 5.41 -12.37 1.61
CA GLY A 94 5.31 -11.04 2.20
C GLY A 94 4.86 -9.97 1.20
N ILE A 95 5.28 -10.07 -0.07
CA ILE A 95 4.87 -9.11 -1.12
C ILE A 95 3.37 -9.19 -1.40
N LEU A 96 2.77 -10.39 -1.33
CA LEU A 96 1.33 -10.53 -1.49
C LEU A 96 0.56 -9.84 -0.37
N ALA A 97 1.08 -9.89 0.87
CA ALA A 97 0.50 -9.13 1.98
C ALA A 97 0.53 -7.62 1.71
N PHE A 98 1.65 -7.09 1.19
CA PHE A 98 1.74 -5.68 0.81
C PHE A 98 0.82 -5.30 -0.35
N LEU A 99 0.56 -6.20 -1.31
CA LEU A 99 -0.44 -5.98 -2.35
C LEU A 99 -1.85 -5.84 -1.77
N LEU A 100 -2.21 -6.67 -0.80
CA LEU A 100 -3.50 -6.59 -0.11
C LEU A 100 -3.64 -5.32 0.73
N VAL A 101 -2.55 -4.75 1.24
CA VAL A 101 -2.56 -3.44 1.90
C VAL A 101 -3.09 -2.35 0.96
N GLY A 102 -2.82 -2.44 -0.35
CA GLY A 102 -3.37 -1.51 -1.35
C GLY A 102 -4.90 -1.47 -1.34
N LEU A 103 -5.56 -2.61 -1.18
CA LEU A 103 -7.02 -2.70 -1.05
C LEU A 103 -7.50 -2.00 0.24
N CYS A 104 -6.82 -2.23 1.36
CA CYS A 104 -7.16 -1.63 2.64
C CYS A 104 -6.98 -0.11 2.63
N THR A 105 -5.84 0.39 2.18
CA THR A 105 -5.51 1.82 2.16
C THR A 105 -6.45 2.63 1.26
N SER A 106 -6.96 2.02 0.20
CA SER A 106 -7.93 2.62 -0.70
C SER A 106 -9.24 3.01 0.01
N VAL A 107 -9.72 2.15 0.90
CA VAL A 107 -10.94 2.38 1.67
C VAL A 107 -10.71 3.40 2.79
N MET A 108 -9.50 3.41 3.37
CA MET A 108 -9.15 4.32 4.47
C MET A 108 -9.29 5.79 4.10
N TRP A 109 -8.85 6.17 2.90
CA TRP A 109 -8.89 7.57 2.45
C TRP A 109 -10.31 8.16 2.53
N GLY A 110 -11.28 7.50 1.88
CA GLY A 110 -12.67 7.96 1.86
C GLY A 110 -13.31 7.97 3.24
N GLY A 111 -13.01 6.94 4.04
CA GLY A 111 -13.54 6.83 5.39
C GLY A 111 -13.02 7.92 6.34
N ILE A 112 -11.70 8.20 6.31
CA ILE A 112 -11.09 9.28 7.12
C ILE A 112 -11.66 10.65 6.70
N PHE A 113 -11.78 10.89 5.39
CA PHE A 113 -12.38 12.13 4.89
C PHE A 113 -13.81 12.31 5.40
N ASN A 114 -14.65 11.26 5.28
CA ASN A 114 -16.03 11.33 5.75
C ASN A 114 -16.11 11.62 7.25
N MET A 115 -15.28 10.96 8.07
CA MET A 115 -15.22 11.24 9.52
C MET A 115 -14.77 12.67 9.82
N ALA A 116 -13.81 13.19 9.07
CA ALA A 116 -13.29 14.54 9.27
C ALA A 116 -14.30 15.64 8.95
N VAL A 117 -15.24 15.40 8.01
CA VAL A 117 -16.24 16.39 7.60
C VAL A 117 -17.63 16.13 8.18
N GLU A 118 -17.83 15.02 8.88
CA GLU A 118 -19.12 14.65 9.48
C GLU A 118 -19.56 15.69 10.51
N GLY A 119 -20.80 16.14 10.41
CA GLY A 119 -21.38 17.10 11.36
C GLY A 119 -21.02 18.58 11.13
N LEU A 120 -20.10 18.91 10.19
CA LEU A 120 -19.67 20.29 9.96
C LEU A 120 -20.66 21.16 9.17
N GLY A 121 -21.65 20.58 8.50
CA GLY A 121 -22.69 21.29 7.78
C GLY A 121 -22.13 22.35 6.82
N LYS A 122 -22.42 23.64 7.08
CA LYS A 122 -21.96 24.75 6.25
C LYS A 122 -20.45 24.95 6.18
N TYR A 123 -19.69 24.38 7.11
CA TYR A 123 -18.23 24.48 7.16
C TYR A 123 -17.52 23.34 6.41
N THR A 124 -18.26 22.39 5.85
CA THR A 124 -17.70 21.24 5.11
C THR A 124 -16.73 21.66 3.99
N ALA A 125 -17.05 22.74 3.25
CA ALA A 125 -16.18 23.22 2.18
C ALA A 125 -14.82 23.70 2.69
N ILE A 126 -14.79 24.45 3.80
CA ILE A 126 -13.56 24.94 4.43
C ILE A 126 -12.77 23.76 5.01
N ALA A 127 -13.45 22.86 5.72
CA ALA A 127 -12.82 21.66 6.30
C ALA A 127 -12.20 20.77 5.23
N SER A 128 -12.88 20.57 4.11
CA SER A 128 -12.36 19.82 2.96
C SER A 128 -11.09 20.47 2.38
N GLY A 129 -11.05 21.81 2.28
CA GLY A 129 -9.86 22.53 1.85
C GLY A 129 -8.68 22.33 2.80
N ILE A 130 -8.91 22.45 4.11
CA ILE A 130 -7.88 22.20 5.14
C ILE A 130 -7.41 20.74 5.08
N PHE A 131 -8.33 19.79 4.96
CA PHE A 131 -7.98 18.37 4.84
C PHE A 131 -7.08 18.10 3.62
N MET A 132 -7.38 18.72 2.47
CA MET A 132 -6.56 18.58 1.27
C MET A 132 -5.17 19.19 1.46
N THR A 133 -4.99 20.27 2.20
CA THR A 133 -3.66 20.80 2.51
C THR A 133 -2.87 19.86 3.43
N MET A 134 -3.54 19.14 4.33
CA MET A 134 -2.91 18.14 5.20
C MET A 134 -2.34 16.93 4.44
N VAL A 135 -2.75 16.70 3.19
CA VAL A 135 -2.17 15.65 2.31
C VAL A 135 -0.68 15.88 2.09
N PHE A 136 -0.19 17.12 2.20
CA PHE A 136 1.24 17.41 2.21
C PHE A 136 2.01 16.62 3.28
N GLY A 137 1.36 16.30 4.42
CA GLY A 137 1.94 15.44 5.45
C GLY A 137 2.31 14.05 4.94
N CYS A 138 1.64 13.54 3.90
CA CYS A 138 1.99 12.28 3.26
C CYS A 138 3.39 12.34 2.63
N ALA A 139 3.74 13.44 1.96
CA ALA A 139 5.07 13.63 1.37
C ALA A 139 6.17 13.61 2.45
N VAL A 140 5.90 14.21 3.62
CA VAL A 140 6.81 14.21 4.77
C VAL A 140 7.02 12.78 5.29
N MET A 141 5.94 11.99 5.44
CA MET A 141 6.04 10.62 5.93
C MET A 141 6.80 9.71 4.96
N VAL A 142 6.60 9.88 3.65
CA VAL A 142 7.36 9.16 2.62
C VAL A 142 8.83 9.52 2.66
N ALA A 143 9.16 10.81 2.84
CA ALA A 143 10.55 11.26 2.99
C ALA A 143 11.22 10.67 4.25
N ILE A 144 10.51 10.63 5.38
CA ILE A 144 10.98 9.99 6.62
C ILE A 144 11.22 8.49 6.40
N GLN A 145 10.28 7.81 5.74
CA GLN A 145 10.43 6.38 5.44
C GLN A 145 11.64 6.11 4.55
N GLY A 146 11.82 6.92 3.49
CA GLY A 146 12.99 6.82 2.61
C GLY A 146 14.31 7.06 3.37
N TRP A 147 14.35 8.08 4.21
CA TRP A 147 15.53 8.36 5.05
C TRP A 147 15.84 7.20 6.01
N VAL A 148 14.84 6.61 6.65
CA VAL A 148 15.04 5.44 7.51
C VAL A 148 15.54 4.25 6.69
N ALA A 149 14.99 4.02 5.48
CA ALA A 149 15.43 2.94 4.59
C ALA A 149 16.89 3.09 4.16
N ASP A 150 17.33 4.32 3.90
CA ASP A 150 18.71 4.62 3.52
C ASP A 150 19.71 4.42 4.69
N MET A 151 19.25 4.64 5.94
CA MET A 151 20.09 4.50 7.14
C MET A 151 20.13 3.08 7.71
N THR A 152 19.10 2.26 7.43
CA THR A 152 18.97 0.90 7.98
C THR A 152 18.77 -0.10 6.86
N ASP A 153 17.54 -0.54 6.67
CA ASP A 153 17.11 -1.40 5.58
C ASP A 153 15.63 -1.20 5.25
N TYR A 154 15.21 -1.66 4.06
CA TYR A 154 13.84 -1.48 3.57
C TYR A 154 12.80 -2.07 4.53
N MET A 155 13.04 -3.25 5.12
CA MET A 155 12.10 -3.87 6.04
C MET A 155 11.95 -3.07 7.33
N THR A 156 13.04 -2.53 7.86
CA THR A 156 13.02 -1.67 9.04
C THR A 156 12.26 -0.37 8.78
N SER A 157 12.28 0.17 7.57
CA SER A 157 11.54 1.39 7.23
C SER A 157 10.02 1.23 7.34
N TYR A 158 9.49 0.00 7.23
CA TYR A 158 8.06 -0.28 7.38
C TYR A 158 7.52 -0.06 8.80
N TRP A 159 8.41 0.08 9.82
CA TRP A 159 7.98 0.53 11.14
C TRP A 159 7.30 1.90 11.10
N VAL A 160 7.72 2.78 10.18
CA VAL A 160 7.08 4.10 9.99
C VAL A 160 5.63 3.93 9.51
N VAL A 161 5.42 2.99 8.57
CA VAL A 161 4.07 2.65 8.05
C VAL A 161 3.21 2.03 9.16
N LEU A 162 3.79 1.12 9.94
CA LEU A 162 3.10 0.43 11.03
C LEU A 162 2.66 1.42 12.13
N PHE A 163 3.53 2.36 12.50
CA PHE A 163 3.21 3.42 13.44
C PHE A 163 2.09 4.32 12.91
N SER A 164 2.13 4.70 11.63
CA SER A 164 1.09 5.51 10.99
C SER A 164 -0.26 4.80 10.97
N ALA A 165 -0.29 3.50 10.65
CA ALA A 165 -1.50 2.69 10.66
C ALA A 165 -2.07 2.52 12.09
N ALA A 166 -1.20 2.36 13.10
CA ALA A 166 -1.59 2.31 14.51
C ALA A 166 -2.22 3.64 14.97
N TYR A 167 -1.65 4.77 14.52
CA TYR A 167 -2.22 6.09 14.81
C TYR A 167 -3.63 6.25 14.20
N ILE A 168 -3.83 5.81 12.97
CA ILE A 168 -5.14 5.84 12.30
C ILE A 168 -6.15 4.96 13.07
N LEU A 169 -5.72 3.78 13.51
CA LEU A 169 -6.56 2.90 14.33
C LEU A 169 -6.95 3.57 15.66
N PHE A 170 -5.99 4.18 16.34
CA PHE A 170 -6.24 4.94 17.56
C PHE A 170 -7.25 6.06 17.33
N TYR A 171 -7.07 6.84 16.27
CA TYR A 171 -8.00 7.92 15.92
C TYR A 171 -9.42 7.38 15.64
N ALA A 172 -9.55 6.30 14.89
CA ALA A 172 -10.85 5.71 14.59
C ALA A 172 -11.54 5.09 15.83
N ALA A 173 -10.76 4.55 16.76
CA ALA A 173 -11.32 3.88 17.95
C ALA A 173 -11.71 4.86 19.09
N ILE A 174 -10.91 5.90 19.29
CA ILE A 174 -10.99 6.76 20.49
C ILE A 174 -11.19 8.23 20.14
N GLY A 175 -10.65 8.69 19.02
CA GLY A 175 -10.56 10.12 18.68
C GLY A 175 -11.75 10.68 17.89
N SER A 176 -12.74 9.87 17.55
CA SER A 176 -13.90 10.29 16.74
C SER A 176 -15.23 10.12 17.45
#